data_245b6f8b01f99b79551eceaca99ff0ef
#
_entry.id   245b6f8b01f99b79551eceaca99ff0ef
#
_cell.length_a   1.000
_cell.length_b   1.000
_cell.length_c   1.000
_cell.angle_alpha   90.00
_cell.angle_beta   90.00
_cell.angle_gamma   90.00
#
_symmetry.space_group_name_H-M   'P 1'
#
loop_
_entity.id
_entity.type
_entity.pdbx_description
1 polymer ?
#
loop_
_entity_poly.entity_id
_entity_poly.type
_entity_poly.pdbx_seq_one_letter_code
_entity_poly.pdbx_strand_id
1 'polypeptide(L)' 'MEQQTLDVSGEVRAWMARRDVKQESLAKALGMTQPSLSMRLRGRTRWTIQDLVIVSKTLDVPVSVLLAPLER' A
#
# COMPACT_ATOMS: atom_id res chain seq x y z
N MET A 1 22.31 -8.34 11.83
CA MET A 1 21.59 -7.27 11.52
C MET A 1 20.28 -7.57 10.96
N GLU A 2 19.28 -6.97 11.48
CA GLU A 2 18.03 -7.24 11.04
C GLU A 2 17.68 -6.55 9.89
N GLN A 3 17.01 -7.14 8.97
CA GLN A 3 16.62 -6.56 7.80
C GLN A 3 15.43 -5.79 8.01
N GLN A 4 15.43 -4.57 7.61
CA GLN A 4 14.30 -3.75 7.68
C GLN A 4 13.33 -4.14 6.65
N THR A 5 12.15 -4.48 7.03
CA THR A 5 11.09 -4.77 6.07
C THR A 5 10.39 -3.49 5.77
N LEU A 6 10.25 -3.17 4.52
CA LEU A 6 9.52 -2.00 4.12
C LEU A 6 8.06 -2.28 4.33
N ASP A 7 7.54 -1.80 5.45
CA ASP A 7 6.13 -2.05 5.72
C ASP A 7 5.37 -0.75 5.61
N VAL A 8 4.83 -0.50 4.45
CA VAL A 8 3.99 0.65 4.22
C VAL A 8 2.52 0.30 4.35
N SER A 9 2.23 -0.93 4.79
CA SER A 9 0.85 -1.41 4.85
C SER A 9 -0.04 -0.52 5.71
N GLY A 10 0.49 -0.08 6.84
CA GLY A 10 -0.26 0.79 7.75
C GLY A 10 -0.62 2.11 7.10
N GLU A 11 0.32 2.70 6.35
CA GLU A 11 0.05 3.95 5.64
C GLU A 11 -0.98 3.75 4.54
N VAL A 12 -0.87 2.65 3.81
CA VAL A 12 -1.84 2.39 2.75
C VAL A 12 -3.23 2.21 3.34
N ARG A 13 -3.36 1.47 4.44
CA ARG A 13 -4.67 1.29 5.08
C ARG A 13 -5.23 2.62 5.57
N ALA A 14 -4.39 3.46 6.16
CA ALA A 14 -4.82 4.75 6.68
C ALA A 14 -5.33 5.64 5.55
N TRP A 15 -4.61 5.67 4.43
CA TRP A 15 -5.02 6.50 3.32
C TRP A 15 -6.24 5.95 2.59
N MET A 16 -6.40 4.61 2.55
CA MET A 16 -7.62 4.02 2.03
C MET A 16 -8.82 4.51 2.81
N ALA A 17 -8.70 4.54 4.13
CA ALA A 17 -9.79 5.00 4.99
C ALA A 17 -10.07 6.49 4.76
N ARG A 18 -9.02 7.30 4.69
CA ARG A 18 -9.19 8.74 4.49
C ARG A 18 -9.80 9.09 3.15
N ARG A 19 -9.47 8.31 2.12
CA ARG A 19 -9.99 8.55 0.77
C ARG A 19 -11.23 7.73 0.46
N ASP A 20 -11.67 6.92 1.44
CA ASP A 20 -12.84 6.07 1.26
C ASP A 20 -12.70 5.15 0.05
N VAL A 21 -11.54 4.54 -0.08
CA VAL A 21 -11.25 3.58 -1.15
C VAL A 21 -11.30 2.19 -0.55
N LYS A 22 -12.11 1.32 -1.15
CA LYS A 22 -12.27 -0.03 -0.63
C LYS A 22 -11.26 -0.98 -1.23
N GLN A 23 -11.02 -2.09 -0.53
CA GLN A 23 -10.05 -3.07 -0.99
C GLN A 23 -10.35 -3.57 -2.39
N GLU A 24 -11.62 -3.77 -2.69
CA GLU A 24 -12.01 -4.26 -4.00
C GLU A 24 -11.54 -3.32 -5.11
N SER A 25 -11.73 -2.02 -4.89
CA SER A 25 -11.33 -1.02 -5.88
C SER A 25 -9.82 -0.95 -6.03
N LEU A 26 -9.09 -0.99 -4.92
CA LEU A 26 -7.66 -0.92 -4.97
C LEU A 26 -7.06 -2.19 -5.60
N ALA A 27 -7.62 -3.35 -5.28
CA ALA A 27 -7.15 -4.60 -5.88
C ALA A 27 -7.31 -4.56 -7.38
N LYS A 28 -8.44 -4.03 -7.86
CA LYS A 28 -8.68 -3.92 -9.27
C LYS A 28 -7.65 -3.01 -9.93
N ALA A 29 -7.36 -1.89 -9.30
CA ALA A 29 -6.36 -0.96 -9.84
C ALA A 29 -4.98 -1.60 -9.90
N LEU A 30 -4.66 -2.46 -8.92
CA LEU A 30 -3.38 -3.12 -8.87
C LEU A 30 -3.31 -4.37 -9.74
N GLY A 31 -4.43 -4.77 -10.33
CA GLY A 31 -4.47 -5.96 -11.17
C GLY A 31 -4.30 -7.24 -10.37
N MET A 32 -4.73 -7.26 -9.12
CA MET A 32 -4.60 -8.45 -8.28
C MET A 32 -5.93 -8.79 -7.66
N THR A 33 -6.01 -9.97 -7.06
CA THR A 33 -7.22 -10.39 -6.38
C THR A 33 -7.33 -9.71 -5.04
N GLN A 34 -8.54 -9.63 -4.51
CA GLN A 34 -8.73 -9.03 -3.21
C GLN A 34 -7.99 -9.81 -2.10
N PRO A 35 -7.97 -11.15 -2.10
CA PRO A 35 -7.16 -11.86 -1.12
C PRO A 35 -5.67 -11.53 -1.21
N SER A 36 -5.14 -11.34 -2.42
CA SER A 36 -3.74 -10.94 -2.59
C SER A 36 -3.48 -9.57 -1.98
N LEU A 37 -4.38 -8.64 -2.20
CA LEU A 37 -4.24 -7.32 -1.62
C LEU A 37 -4.34 -7.39 -0.10
N SER A 38 -5.25 -8.20 0.41
CA SER A 38 -5.41 -8.37 1.84
C SER A 38 -4.10 -8.84 2.49
N MET A 39 -3.39 -9.75 1.84
CA MET A 39 -2.10 -10.22 2.35
C MET A 39 -1.08 -9.10 2.41
N ARG A 40 -1.05 -8.24 1.39
CA ARG A 40 -0.13 -7.09 1.40
C ARG A 40 -0.50 -6.11 2.50
N LEU A 41 -1.79 -5.88 2.70
CA LEU A 41 -2.24 -4.94 3.72
C LEU A 41 -1.98 -5.45 5.13
N ARG A 42 -1.79 -6.75 5.28
CA ARG A 42 -1.43 -7.33 6.57
C ARG A 42 0.07 -7.43 6.75
N GLY A 43 0.83 -6.97 5.78
CA GLY A 43 2.29 -7.04 5.85
C GLY A 43 2.86 -8.41 5.58
N ARG A 44 2.06 -9.33 5.01
CA ARG A 44 2.52 -10.69 4.76
C ARG A 44 3.18 -10.86 3.41
N THR A 45 2.94 -9.93 2.50
CA THR A 45 3.54 -9.93 1.17
C THR A 45 4.14 -8.58 0.94
N ARG A 46 5.28 -8.53 0.30
CA ARG A 46 5.99 -7.26 0.08
C ARG A 46 5.31 -6.41 -0.96
N TRP A 47 5.41 -5.11 -0.78
CA TRP A 47 4.97 -4.15 -1.78
C TRP A 47 6.11 -3.91 -2.74
N THR A 48 5.81 -3.83 -4.02
CA THR A 48 6.82 -3.45 -5.01
C THR A 48 6.71 -1.95 -5.25
N ILE A 49 7.74 -1.38 -5.85
CA ILE A 49 7.72 0.03 -6.19
C ILE A 49 6.57 0.32 -7.14
N GLN A 50 6.34 -0.58 -8.10
CA GLN A 50 5.26 -0.39 -9.04
C GLN A 50 3.91 -0.40 -8.34
N ASP A 51 3.73 -1.27 -7.35
CA ASP A 51 2.50 -1.30 -6.56
C ASP A 51 2.28 0.06 -5.91
N LEU A 52 3.33 0.63 -5.33
CA LEU A 52 3.20 1.90 -4.61
C LEU A 52 2.89 3.05 -5.54
N VAL A 53 3.39 3.01 -6.77
CA VAL A 53 3.05 4.04 -7.76
C VAL A 53 1.56 3.97 -8.07
N ILE A 54 1.02 2.76 -8.24
CA ILE A 54 -0.40 2.60 -8.54
C ILE A 54 -1.24 3.02 -7.34
N VAL A 55 -0.81 2.63 -6.14
CA VAL A 55 -1.52 3.01 -4.91
C VAL A 55 -1.55 4.54 -4.80
N SER A 56 -0.42 5.20 -5.05
CA SER A 56 -0.35 6.65 -4.92
C SER A 56 -1.32 7.33 -5.86
N LYS A 57 -1.45 6.82 -7.07
CA LYS A 57 -2.39 7.39 -8.03
C LYS A 57 -3.83 7.12 -7.64
N THR A 58 -4.11 5.91 -7.19
CA THR A 58 -5.46 5.52 -6.83
C THR A 58 -5.95 6.27 -5.59
N LEU A 59 -5.05 6.49 -4.62
CA LEU A 59 -5.40 7.19 -3.40
C LEU A 59 -5.17 8.69 -3.48
N ASP A 60 -4.60 9.14 -4.59
CA ASP A 60 -4.30 10.56 -4.82
C ASP A 60 -3.42 11.13 -3.71
N VAL A 61 -2.32 10.43 -3.45
CA VAL A 61 -1.30 10.90 -2.51
C VAL A 61 0.07 10.66 -3.13
N PRO A 62 1.06 11.48 -2.82
CA PRO A 62 2.39 11.26 -3.36
C PRO A 62 3.00 9.99 -2.78
N VAL A 63 3.84 9.32 -3.55
CA VAL A 63 4.53 8.13 -3.07
C VAL A 63 5.34 8.46 -1.82
N SER A 64 5.92 9.67 -1.77
CA SER A 64 6.72 10.08 -0.62
C SER A 64 5.93 10.02 0.68
N VAL A 65 4.63 10.26 0.64
CA VAL A 65 3.80 10.19 1.82
C VAL A 65 3.68 8.73 2.29
N LEU A 66 3.57 7.81 1.34
CA LEU A 66 3.48 6.39 1.68
C LEU A 66 4.79 5.86 2.26
N LEU A 67 5.91 6.45 1.85
CA LEU A 67 7.21 6.03 2.31
C LEU A 67 7.71 6.77 3.53
N ALA A 68 6.99 7.79 3.97
CA ALA A 68 7.44 8.63 5.08
C ALA A 68 7.81 7.83 6.35
N PRO A 69 7.07 6.79 6.75
CA PRO A 69 7.43 6.06 7.95
C PRO A 69 8.80 5.39 7.87
N LEU A 70 9.29 5.17 6.65
CA LEU A 70 10.57 4.49 6.47
C LEU A 70 11.76 5.41 6.56
N GLU A 71 11.50 6.71 6.58
CA GLU A 71 12.54 7.71 6.60
C GLU A 71 12.92 8.17 7.99
N ARG A 72 12.37 7.61 9.01
CA ARG A 72 12.63 8.02 10.38
C ARG A 72 13.73 7.23 11.00
#